data_64b7f464928029f6f0875dbcd783ea0f
#
_entry.id   64b7f464928029f6f0875dbcd783ea0f
#
_cell.length_a   1.000
_cell.length_b   1.000
_cell.length_c   1.000
_cell.angle_alpha   90.00
_cell.angle_beta   90.00
_cell.angle_gamma   90.00
#
_symmetry.space_group_name_H-M   'P 1'
#
loop_
_entity.id
_entity.type
_entity.pdbx_description
1 polymer ?
#
loop_
_entity_poly.entity_id
_entity_poly.type
_entity_poly.pdbx_seq_one_letter_code
_entity_poly.pdbx_strand_id
1 'polypeptide(L)'
;MNNIEKSKKNYDEVPYKSISFPETQPLNQKIILGLLGFETPETEKARILEIGCSFGGNLIPFALNNKEADVIGIDLSEYQINEGKKIVEEMGIKNLKLYLINILEYNNEFGKFDYIICHGVFSWVPEIVQEKILKVVKEGLVENGSAVISYNTYPGWKKLDILKDMMNFRENIFQKNSSENMADGKIEKRIGRGKETLGLFEKFSNIIDDDFKETIKIVKNKENHYLYHEYFESDNNPLYLQEFNEKLLNNDLIHICDTTLSKSFIADNRLELEEHISSECKDNNILREQYYDFIYNRQFRSSIITHKNNFEKVRLNGSVSIEKLLKYHIRKKINSEARYDDETTLLGYIDEKYPDTVPIEEIFIKFKESIPELVMYIFSGEIEVYDKEIKTVRSQKTKLKDNYRKYIKTYLKLKDDIINFSNFIGEEVLIDKSFMSIMLEFDGKKTKEEIVEIIIKELKNNNEQDKNIKEILYELVENIENIIISNLMNE
;
A
#
# COMPACT_ATOMS: atom_id res chain seq x y z
N MET A 1 -29.53 -3.76 -16.17
CA MET A 1 -28.59 -3.00 -15.36
C MET A 1 -27.25 -3.12 -16.06
N ASN A 2 -26.61 -2.01 -16.42
CA ASN A 2 -25.28 -2.03 -17.03
C ASN A 2 -24.28 -2.54 -15.96
N ASN A 3 -23.20 -3.21 -16.34
CA ASN A 3 -22.21 -3.77 -15.39
C ASN A 3 -21.71 -2.69 -14.40
N ILE A 4 -21.52 -1.47 -14.86
CA ILE A 4 -21.09 -0.32 -14.04
C ILE A 4 -22.11 0.01 -12.93
N GLU A 5 -23.40 0.02 -13.23
CA GLU A 5 -24.46 0.24 -12.22
C GLU A 5 -24.51 -0.88 -11.19
N LYS A 6 -24.23 -2.13 -11.63
CA LYS A 6 -24.16 -3.27 -10.75
C LYS A 6 -22.96 -3.17 -9.82
N SER A 7 -21.78 -2.82 -10.34
CA SER A 7 -20.57 -2.60 -9.53
C SER A 7 -20.79 -1.49 -8.51
N LYS A 8 -21.34 -0.33 -8.92
CA LYS A 8 -21.71 0.74 -7.99
C LYS A 8 -22.54 0.24 -6.82
N LYS A 9 -23.61 -0.51 -7.11
CA LYS A 9 -24.49 -1.08 -6.08
C LYS A 9 -23.74 -2.04 -5.15
N ASN A 10 -22.87 -2.89 -5.69
CA ASN A 10 -22.08 -3.83 -4.90
C ASN A 10 -21.13 -3.11 -3.93
N TYR A 11 -20.44 -2.04 -4.37
CA TYR A 11 -19.55 -1.24 -3.52
C TYR A 11 -20.31 -0.41 -2.46
N ASP A 12 -21.55 0.02 -2.75
CA ASP A 12 -22.40 0.69 -1.76
C ASP A 12 -22.94 -0.31 -0.70
N GLU A 13 -23.20 -1.58 -1.08
CA GLU A 13 -23.73 -2.62 -0.17
C GLU A 13 -22.59 -3.29 0.65
N VAL A 14 -21.40 -3.46 0.07
CA VAL A 14 -20.23 -4.06 0.73
C VAL A 14 -19.01 -3.16 0.50
N PRO A 15 -18.88 -2.09 1.27
CA PRO A 15 -17.76 -1.19 1.11
C PRO A 15 -16.43 -1.86 1.49
N TYR A 16 -15.37 -1.55 0.75
CA TYR A 16 -14.01 -1.89 1.13
C TYR A 16 -13.58 -1.11 2.38
N LYS A 17 -12.72 -1.71 3.19
CA LYS A 17 -12.00 -0.93 4.21
C LYS A 17 -11.09 0.07 3.51
N SER A 18 -11.21 1.33 3.91
CA SER A 18 -10.35 2.38 3.37
C SER A 18 -9.04 2.40 4.17
N ILE A 19 -7.97 1.94 3.54
CA ILE A 19 -6.64 1.87 4.13
C ILE A 19 -5.62 2.64 3.29
N SER A 20 -4.46 2.87 3.85
CA SER A 20 -3.35 3.48 3.12
C SER A 20 -2.50 2.41 2.42
N PHE A 21 -1.93 2.79 1.27
CA PHE A 21 -1.03 1.98 0.46
C PHE A 21 0.29 2.74 0.25
N PRO A 22 1.24 2.64 1.20
CA PRO A 22 2.48 3.41 1.18
C PRO A 22 3.26 3.32 -0.12
N GLU A 23 3.26 2.13 -0.74
CA GLU A 23 3.95 1.87 -2.01
C GLU A 23 3.39 2.69 -3.18
N THR A 24 2.14 3.16 -3.09
CA THR A 24 1.52 3.99 -4.14
C THR A 24 1.75 5.48 -3.95
N GLN A 25 2.21 5.89 -2.76
CA GLN A 25 2.34 7.29 -2.38
C GLN A 25 3.31 8.07 -3.27
N PRO A 26 3.07 9.37 -3.50
CA PRO A 26 3.94 10.22 -4.31
C PRO A 26 5.40 10.21 -3.90
N LEU A 27 5.68 10.15 -2.58
CA LEU A 27 7.05 10.11 -2.08
C LEU A 27 7.79 8.84 -2.53
N ASN A 28 7.14 7.68 -2.49
CA ASN A 28 7.72 6.44 -2.98
C ASN A 28 8.01 6.50 -4.48
N GLN A 29 7.06 7.02 -5.28
CA GLN A 29 7.25 7.22 -6.71
C GLN A 29 8.44 8.16 -6.99
N LYS A 30 8.54 9.29 -6.28
CA LYS A 30 9.63 10.27 -6.40
C LYS A 30 10.99 9.64 -6.11
N ILE A 31 11.11 8.89 -5.01
CA ILE A 31 12.35 8.25 -4.61
C ILE A 31 12.79 7.22 -5.65
N ILE A 32 11.90 6.30 -6.03
CA ILE A 32 12.20 5.25 -7.00
C ILE A 32 12.64 5.86 -8.33
N LEU A 33 11.88 6.80 -8.88
CA LEU A 33 12.20 7.44 -10.15
C LEU A 33 13.48 8.27 -10.06
N GLY A 34 13.72 8.93 -8.93
CA GLY A 34 14.96 9.67 -8.68
C GLY A 34 16.20 8.77 -8.63
N LEU A 35 16.11 7.59 -8.00
CA LEU A 35 17.16 6.57 -8.02
C LEU A 35 17.44 6.09 -9.45
N LEU A 36 16.40 5.92 -10.26
CA LEU A 36 16.49 5.53 -11.66
C LEU A 36 16.85 6.71 -12.60
N GLY A 37 17.10 7.89 -12.04
CA GLY A 37 17.61 9.04 -12.81
C GLY A 37 16.56 10.03 -13.33
N PHE A 38 15.27 9.79 -13.07
CA PHE A 38 14.17 10.64 -13.51
C PHE A 38 13.65 11.52 -12.37
N GLU A 39 13.65 12.83 -12.57
CA GLU A 39 13.20 13.79 -11.58
C GLU A 39 11.73 14.14 -11.76
N THR A 40 10.94 13.84 -10.75
CA THR A 40 9.52 14.16 -10.65
C THR A 40 9.30 15.42 -9.78
N PRO A 41 8.09 16.03 -9.81
CA PRO A 41 7.76 17.17 -8.95
C PRO A 41 7.90 16.88 -7.46
N GLU A 42 8.14 17.95 -6.67
CA GLU A 42 8.21 17.86 -5.21
C GLU A 42 6.85 17.51 -4.60
N THR A 43 6.86 16.60 -3.61
CA THR A 43 5.62 16.01 -3.07
C THR A 43 4.87 16.94 -2.12
N GLU A 44 5.56 17.83 -1.41
CA GLU A 44 4.98 18.70 -0.41
C GLU A 44 3.93 19.69 -0.95
N LYS A 45 4.07 20.04 -2.24
CA LYS A 45 3.18 20.99 -2.96
C LYS A 45 2.51 20.37 -4.17
N ALA A 46 2.62 19.04 -4.29
CA ALA A 46 2.15 18.33 -5.47
C ALA A 46 0.63 18.39 -5.62
N ARG A 47 0.19 18.37 -6.86
CA ARG A 47 -1.20 18.10 -7.23
C ARG A 47 -1.39 16.62 -7.49
N ILE A 48 -2.33 16.01 -6.77
CA ILE A 48 -2.53 14.55 -6.76
C ILE A 48 -3.97 14.22 -7.12
N LEU A 49 -4.14 13.23 -7.99
CA LEU A 49 -5.43 12.60 -8.28
C LEU A 49 -5.39 11.13 -7.89
N GLU A 50 -6.37 10.67 -7.12
CA GLU A 50 -6.62 9.24 -6.96
C GLU A 50 -7.95 8.85 -7.61
N ILE A 51 -7.89 7.87 -8.53
CA ILE A 51 -9.02 7.28 -9.24
C ILE A 51 -9.44 6.02 -8.48
N GLY A 52 -10.69 5.99 -8.00
CA GLY A 52 -11.19 4.93 -7.11
C GLY A 52 -10.71 5.13 -5.66
N CYS A 53 -10.84 6.35 -5.15
CA CYS A 53 -10.30 6.73 -3.85
C CYS A 53 -11.09 6.19 -2.64
N SER A 54 -12.24 5.54 -2.83
CA SER A 54 -13.10 5.04 -1.75
C SER A 54 -13.40 6.15 -0.72
N PHE A 55 -13.21 5.89 0.57
CA PHE A 55 -13.37 6.89 1.64
C PHE A 55 -12.19 7.89 1.72
N GLY A 56 -11.18 7.78 0.87
CA GLY A 56 -9.97 8.61 0.89
C GLY A 56 -8.89 8.14 1.86
N GLY A 57 -8.93 6.88 2.33
CA GLY A 57 -7.97 6.36 3.31
C GLY A 57 -6.52 6.41 2.86
N ASN A 58 -6.27 6.30 1.57
CA ASN A 58 -4.93 6.45 1.02
C ASN A 58 -4.50 7.93 0.91
N LEU A 59 -5.43 8.86 0.69
CA LEU A 59 -5.17 10.28 0.51
C LEU A 59 -5.12 11.08 1.83
N ILE A 60 -5.90 10.68 2.83
CA ILE A 60 -6.00 11.39 4.11
C ILE A 60 -4.65 11.54 4.80
N PRO A 61 -3.84 10.48 5.01
CA PRO A 61 -2.53 10.61 5.64
C PRO A 61 -1.59 11.51 4.86
N PHE A 62 -1.60 11.39 3.52
CA PHE A 62 -0.80 12.25 2.66
C PHE A 62 -1.17 13.73 2.80
N ALA A 63 -2.47 14.06 2.74
CA ALA A 63 -2.96 15.43 2.86
C ALA A 63 -2.68 16.06 4.24
N LEU A 64 -2.77 15.24 5.31
CA LEU A 64 -2.44 15.67 6.67
C LEU A 64 -0.96 16.05 6.83
N ASN A 65 -0.09 15.32 6.15
CA ASN A 65 1.35 15.50 6.25
C ASN A 65 1.90 16.55 5.27
N ASN A 66 1.20 16.79 4.15
CA ASN A 66 1.59 17.73 3.09
C ASN A 66 0.54 18.82 2.90
N LYS A 67 0.50 19.79 3.82
CA LYS A 67 -0.56 20.81 3.90
C LYS A 67 -0.63 21.77 2.70
N GLU A 68 0.45 21.88 1.93
CA GLU A 68 0.53 22.74 0.73
C GLU A 68 0.18 21.97 -0.56
N ALA A 69 0.02 20.64 -0.50
CA ALA A 69 -0.42 19.83 -1.63
C ALA A 69 -1.92 20.08 -1.95
N ASP A 70 -2.32 19.89 -3.21
CA ASP A 70 -3.72 19.91 -3.67
C ASP A 70 -4.14 18.48 -4.03
N VAL A 71 -4.96 17.86 -3.19
CA VAL A 71 -5.27 16.44 -3.24
C VAL A 71 -6.73 16.24 -3.64
N ILE A 72 -6.95 15.45 -4.70
CA ILE A 72 -8.26 15.16 -5.24
C ILE A 72 -8.46 13.65 -5.32
N GLY A 73 -9.56 13.18 -4.77
CA GLY A 73 -10.04 11.81 -4.92
C GLY A 73 -11.35 11.76 -5.69
N ILE A 74 -11.48 10.82 -6.62
CA ILE A 74 -12.72 10.55 -7.34
C ILE A 74 -13.12 9.09 -7.16
N ASP A 75 -14.44 8.84 -6.96
CA ASP A 75 -14.99 7.50 -6.84
C ASP A 75 -16.44 7.46 -7.38
N LEU A 76 -16.89 6.27 -7.76
CA LEU A 76 -18.22 6.01 -8.26
C LEU A 76 -19.25 5.77 -7.13
N SER A 77 -18.79 5.35 -5.93
CA SER A 77 -19.64 5.04 -4.79
C SER A 77 -20.05 6.30 -4.04
N GLU A 78 -21.35 6.58 -4.04
CA GLU A 78 -21.93 7.72 -3.32
C GLU A 78 -21.76 7.57 -1.80
N TYR A 79 -21.94 6.35 -1.30
CA TYR A 79 -21.80 6.05 0.11
C TYR A 79 -20.38 6.34 0.59
N GLN A 80 -19.37 5.79 -0.10
CA GLN A 80 -17.97 5.95 0.28
C GLN A 80 -17.53 7.42 0.22
N ILE A 81 -17.88 8.16 -0.82
CA ILE A 81 -17.55 9.59 -0.95
C ILE A 81 -18.21 10.43 0.15
N ASN A 82 -19.47 10.17 0.49
CA ASN A 82 -20.16 10.94 1.52
C ASN A 82 -19.58 10.68 2.91
N GLU A 83 -19.26 9.43 3.26
CA GLU A 83 -18.62 9.09 4.52
C GLU A 83 -17.18 9.62 4.56
N GLY A 84 -16.43 9.50 3.47
CA GLY A 84 -15.09 10.07 3.36
C GLY A 84 -15.05 11.58 3.57
N LYS A 85 -16.01 12.32 2.99
CA LYS A 85 -16.16 13.77 3.23
C LYS A 85 -16.38 14.11 4.71
N LYS A 86 -17.17 13.32 5.43
CA LYS A 86 -17.38 13.52 6.88
C LYS A 86 -16.07 13.34 7.66
N ILE A 87 -15.28 12.31 7.32
CA ILE A 87 -13.97 12.05 7.93
C ILE A 87 -13.02 13.23 7.67
N VAL A 88 -12.92 13.69 6.42
CA VAL A 88 -12.09 14.83 6.01
C VAL A 88 -12.48 16.10 6.75
N GLU A 89 -13.79 16.37 6.89
CA GLU A 89 -14.32 17.54 7.63
C GLU A 89 -14.02 17.43 9.12
N GLU A 90 -14.26 16.28 9.75
CA GLU A 90 -13.99 16.07 11.18
C GLU A 90 -12.51 16.23 11.53
N MET A 91 -11.61 15.78 10.63
CA MET A 91 -10.17 15.98 10.78
C MET A 91 -9.73 17.41 10.48
N GLY A 92 -10.60 18.23 9.87
CA GLY A 92 -10.30 19.62 9.48
C GLY A 92 -9.27 19.72 8.36
N ILE A 93 -9.24 18.74 7.44
CA ILE A 93 -8.33 18.72 6.29
C ILE A 93 -8.89 19.64 5.21
N LYS A 94 -8.10 20.64 4.78
CA LYS A 94 -8.55 21.66 3.83
C LYS A 94 -8.08 21.45 2.41
N ASN A 95 -7.02 20.68 2.23
CA ASN A 95 -6.32 20.44 0.99
C ASN A 95 -6.67 19.10 0.33
N LEU A 96 -7.68 18.38 0.84
CA LEU A 96 -8.24 17.16 0.25
C LEU A 96 -9.70 17.38 -0.11
N LYS A 97 -10.06 17.04 -1.35
CA LYS A 97 -11.43 17.07 -1.85
C LYS A 97 -11.80 15.73 -2.47
N LEU A 98 -12.94 15.18 -2.07
CA LEU A 98 -13.47 13.93 -2.59
C LEU A 98 -14.70 14.22 -3.46
N TYR A 99 -14.77 13.61 -4.65
CA TYR A 99 -15.84 13.85 -5.61
C TYR A 99 -16.49 12.55 -6.05
N LEU A 100 -17.83 12.55 -6.11
CA LEU A 100 -18.61 11.49 -6.74
C LEU A 100 -18.57 11.70 -8.25
N ILE A 101 -17.73 10.95 -8.95
CA ILE A 101 -17.54 11.07 -10.40
C ILE A 101 -17.44 9.68 -11.02
N ASN A 102 -18.25 9.45 -12.05
CA ASN A 102 -18.05 8.34 -12.97
C ASN A 102 -16.86 8.67 -13.88
N ILE A 103 -15.81 7.86 -13.86
CA ILE A 103 -14.59 8.10 -14.65
C ILE A 103 -14.86 8.25 -16.15
N LEU A 104 -15.90 7.59 -16.69
CA LEU A 104 -16.30 7.72 -18.09
C LEU A 104 -16.76 9.16 -18.46
N GLU A 105 -17.27 9.90 -17.48
CA GLU A 105 -17.77 11.26 -17.64
C GLU A 105 -16.71 12.31 -17.31
N TYR A 106 -15.60 11.92 -16.67
CA TYR A 106 -14.52 12.80 -16.29
C TYR A 106 -13.77 13.33 -17.52
N ASN A 107 -13.62 14.65 -17.64
CA ASN A 107 -13.01 15.33 -18.78
C ASN A 107 -11.84 16.23 -18.38
N ASN A 108 -11.07 15.84 -17.38
CA ASN A 108 -9.88 16.57 -16.86
C ASN A 108 -10.22 18.00 -16.39
N GLU A 109 -11.42 18.22 -15.86
CA GLU A 109 -11.90 19.51 -15.36
C GLU A 109 -11.06 20.06 -14.21
N PHE A 110 -10.29 19.21 -13.51
CA PHE A 110 -9.38 19.63 -12.46
C PHE A 110 -7.97 20.00 -12.97
N GLY A 111 -7.72 19.88 -14.29
CA GLY A 111 -6.43 20.21 -14.90
C GLY A 111 -5.38 19.13 -14.75
N LYS A 112 -4.11 19.53 -14.68
CA LYS A 112 -2.94 18.63 -14.63
C LYS A 112 -2.56 18.26 -13.20
N PHE A 113 -1.98 17.05 -13.03
CA PHE A 113 -1.50 16.50 -11.78
C PHE A 113 -0.03 16.11 -11.89
N ASP A 114 0.67 16.23 -10.79
CA ASP A 114 2.05 15.77 -10.65
C ASP A 114 2.09 14.25 -10.46
N TYR A 115 1.11 13.72 -9.71
CA TYR A 115 0.97 12.29 -9.45
C TYR A 115 -0.48 11.84 -9.61
N ILE A 116 -0.66 10.67 -10.26
CA ILE A 116 -1.97 10.03 -10.38
C ILE A 116 -1.88 8.62 -9.79
N ILE A 117 -2.86 8.24 -8.98
CA ILE A 117 -2.96 6.93 -8.35
C ILE A 117 -4.24 6.25 -8.82
N CYS A 118 -4.14 4.99 -9.25
CA CYS A 118 -5.27 4.12 -9.55
C CYS A 118 -4.98 2.74 -8.95
N HIS A 119 -5.29 2.59 -7.66
CA HIS A 119 -4.98 1.37 -6.92
C HIS A 119 -6.23 0.54 -6.66
N GLY A 120 -6.17 -0.77 -6.95
CA GLY A 120 -7.27 -1.71 -6.72
C GLY A 120 -8.50 -1.51 -7.61
N VAL A 121 -8.34 -0.89 -8.79
CA VAL A 121 -9.46 -0.59 -9.71
C VAL A 121 -9.31 -1.25 -11.07
N PHE A 122 -8.15 -1.18 -11.68
CA PHE A 122 -7.93 -1.44 -13.10
C PHE A 122 -8.38 -2.83 -13.56
N SER A 123 -8.17 -3.88 -12.77
CA SER A 123 -8.62 -5.23 -13.10
C SER A 123 -10.12 -5.46 -12.90
N TRP A 124 -10.77 -4.61 -12.10
CA TRP A 124 -12.16 -4.78 -11.67
C TRP A 124 -13.18 -4.01 -12.49
N VAL A 125 -12.72 -3.44 -13.60
CA VAL A 125 -13.56 -2.61 -14.47
C VAL A 125 -13.52 -3.13 -15.91
N PRO A 126 -14.60 -2.91 -16.71
CA PRO A 126 -14.63 -3.26 -18.12
C PRO A 126 -13.54 -2.54 -18.91
N GLU A 127 -13.16 -3.11 -20.06
CA GLU A 127 -12.11 -2.57 -20.92
C GLU A 127 -12.31 -1.10 -21.32
N ILE A 128 -13.54 -0.69 -21.59
CA ILE A 128 -13.85 0.72 -21.91
C ILE A 128 -13.49 1.68 -20.75
N VAL A 129 -13.60 1.22 -19.51
CA VAL A 129 -13.21 1.99 -18.33
C VAL A 129 -11.69 1.98 -18.17
N GLN A 130 -11.02 0.84 -18.44
CA GLN A 130 -9.56 0.75 -18.45
C GLN A 130 -8.95 1.75 -19.44
N GLU A 131 -9.45 1.78 -20.68
CA GLU A 131 -9.00 2.73 -21.71
C GLU A 131 -9.26 4.19 -21.28
N LYS A 132 -10.39 4.46 -20.64
CA LYS A 132 -10.67 5.81 -20.11
C LYS A 132 -9.69 6.19 -18.99
N ILE A 133 -9.34 5.27 -18.09
CA ILE A 133 -8.33 5.49 -17.04
C ILE A 133 -6.99 5.87 -17.67
N LEU A 134 -6.52 5.09 -18.65
CA LEU A 134 -5.26 5.38 -19.35
C LEU A 134 -5.28 6.73 -20.05
N LYS A 135 -6.40 7.08 -20.70
CA LYS A 135 -6.59 8.39 -21.31
C LYS A 135 -6.53 9.52 -20.27
N VAL A 136 -7.19 9.35 -19.12
CA VAL A 136 -7.14 10.34 -18.02
C VAL A 136 -5.71 10.50 -17.50
N VAL A 137 -4.97 9.42 -17.33
CA VAL A 137 -3.56 9.47 -16.94
C VAL A 137 -2.73 10.22 -17.97
N LYS A 138 -2.87 9.88 -19.27
CA LYS A 138 -2.14 10.55 -20.36
C LYS A 138 -2.41 12.05 -20.43
N GLU A 139 -3.67 12.44 -20.36
CA GLU A 139 -4.09 13.83 -20.49
C GLU A 139 -3.91 14.61 -19.19
N GLY A 140 -4.02 13.93 -18.02
CA GLY A 140 -3.98 14.55 -16.70
C GLY A 140 -2.57 14.71 -16.11
N LEU A 141 -1.55 13.95 -16.53
CA LEU A 141 -0.20 14.11 -16.02
C LEU A 141 0.50 15.36 -16.57
N VAL A 142 1.30 16.02 -15.72
CA VAL A 142 2.32 16.98 -16.18
C VAL A 142 3.44 16.24 -16.92
N GLU A 143 4.29 16.97 -17.65
CA GLU A 143 5.33 16.38 -18.51
C GLU A 143 6.26 15.42 -17.76
N ASN A 144 6.70 15.80 -16.56
CA ASN A 144 7.58 14.99 -15.70
C ASN A 144 6.82 14.31 -14.54
N GLY A 145 5.50 14.19 -14.64
CA GLY A 145 4.67 13.50 -13.66
C GLY A 145 4.77 11.99 -13.76
N SER A 146 4.29 11.31 -12.74
CA SER A 146 4.16 9.85 -12.70
C SER A 146 2.80 9.38 -12.24
N ALA A 147 2.42 8.18 -12.66
CA ALA A 147 1.23 7.51 -12.17
C ALA A 147 1.56 6.12 -11.65
N VAL A 148 0.74 5.66 -10.70
CA VAL A 148 0.72 4.26 -10.27
C VAL A 148 -0.61 3.65 -10.66
N ILE A 149 -0.55 2.53 -11.39
CA ILE A 149 -1.71 1.68 -11.66
C ILE A 149 -1.43 0.28 -11.13
N SER A 150 -2.29 -0.22 -10.25
CA SER A 150 -2.21 -1.59 -9.79
C SER A 150 -3.23 -2.49 -10.48
N TYR A 151 -2.85 -3.74 -10.70
CA TYR A 151 -3.68 -4.73 -11.38
C TYR A 151 -3.29 -6.16 -11.01
N ASN A 152 -4.27 -7.06 -11.14
CA ASN A 152 -4.06 -8.49 -11.02
C ASN A 152 -3.25 -8.98 -12.23
N THR A 153 -2.25 -9.82 -12.01
CA THR A 153 -1.36 -10.25 -13.10
C THR A 153 -1.24 -11.76 -13.20
N TYR A 154 -1.06 -12.20 -14.42
CA TYR A 154 -0.67 -13.56 -14.74
C TYR A 154 0.88 -13.72 -14.69
N PRO A 155 1.39 -14.94 -14.35
CA PRO A 155 0.65 -16.22 -14.26
C PRO A 155 -0.02 -16.46 -12.90
N GLY A 156 0.38 -15.78 -11.84
CA GLY A 156 -0.01 -16.15 -10.48
C GLY A 156 -1.51 -16.09 -10.22
N TRP A 157 -2.22 -15.18 -10.88
CA TRP A 157 -3.67 -15.07 -10.73
C TRP A 157 -4.44 -16.29 -11.26
N LYS A 158 -3.84 -17.13 -12.14
CA LYS A 158 -4.51 -18.34 -12.66
C LYS A 158 -4.96 -19.32 -11.59
N LYS A 159 -4.20 -19.44 -10.49
CA LYS A 159 -4.62 -20.26 -9.34
C LYS A 159 -5.88 -19.72 -8.66
N LEU A 160 -6.00 -18.41 -8.58
CA LEU A 160 -7.15 -17.73 -7.97
C LEU A 160 -8.37 -17.80 -8.88
N ASP A 161 -8.20 -17.78 -10.20
CA ASP A 161 -9.28 -18.03 -11.16
C ASP A 161 -9.92 -19.41 -10.94
N ILE A 162 -9.14 -20.44 -10.69
CA ILE A 162 -9.67 -21.79 -10.35
C ILE A 162 -10.58 -21.71 -9.12
N LEU A 163 -10.16 -21.01 -8.06
CA LEU A 163 -10.98 -20.85 -6.86
C LEU A 163 -12.26 -20.06 -7.13
N LYS A 164 -12.16 -18.99 -7.91
CA LYS A 164 -13.31 -18.19 -8.37
C LYS A 164 -14.31 -19.07 -9.13
N ASP A 165 -13.83 -19.87 -10.08
CA ASP A 165 -14.65 -20.77 -10.89
C ASP A 165 -15.34 -21.83 -10.03
N MET A 166 -14.61 -22.45 -9.09
CA MET A 166 -15.16 -23.45 -8.17
C MET A 166 -16.31 -22.86 -7.32
N MET A 167 -16.11 -21.70 -6.70
CA MET A 167 -17.12 -21.06 -5.87
C MET A 167 -18.34 -20.65 -6.70
N ASN A 168 -18.14 -20.06 -7.88
CA ASN A 168 -19.23 -19.65 -8.76
C ASN A 168 -19.96 -20.86 -9.38
N PHE A 169 -19.27 -21.94 -9.71
CA PHE A 169 -19.89 -23.18 -10.19
C PHE A 169 -20.88 -23.75 -9.16
N ARG A 170 -20.46 -23.84 -7.90
CA ARG A 170 -21.33 -24.32 -6.81
C ARG A 170 -22.50 -23.35 -6.55
N GLU A 171 -22.24 -22.06 -6.56
CA GLU A 171 -23.28 -21.03 -6.45
C GLU A 171 -24.35 -21.18 -7.54
N ASN A 172 -23.95 -21.40 -8.80
CA ASN A 172 -24.85 -21.61 -9.92
C ASN A 172 -25.73 -22.87 -9.75
N ILE A 173 -25.18 -23.94 -9.15
CA ILE A 173 -25.95 -25.15 -8.83
C ILE A 173 -27.02 -24.84 -7.79
N PHE A 174 -26.68 -24.13 -6.72
CA PHE A 174 -27.62 -23.72 -5.68
C PHE A 174 -28.74 -22.83 -6.25
N GLN A 175 -28.39 -21.86 -7.11
CA GLN A 175 -29.37 -20.97 -7.72
C GLN A 175 -30.37 -21.72 -8.61
N LYS A 176 -29.94 -22.75 -9.33
CA LYS A 176 -30.83 -23.55 -10.18
C LYS A 176 -31.78 -24.46 -9.40
N ASN A 177 -31.35 -24.90 -8.20
CA ASN A 177 -32.09 -25.87 -7.38
C ASN A 177 -32.94 -25.24 -6.28
N SER A 178 -32.78 -23.94 -6.01
CA SER A 178 -33.56 -23.24 -4.98
C SER A 178 -34.76 -22.51 -5.57
N SER A 179 -35.93 -22.72 -4.98
CA SER A 179 -37.14 -21.92 -5.24
C SER A 179 -37.19 -20.63 -4.39
N GLU A 180 -36.12 -20.30 -3.68
CA GLU A 180 -36.08 -19.12 -2.81
C GLU A 180 -36.08 -17.81 -3.60
N ASN A 181 -36.95 -16.88 -3.23
CA ASN A 181 -36.95 -15.52 -3.72
C ASN A 181 -35.65 -14.82 -3.35
N MET A 182 -34.90 -14.37 -4.35
CA MET A 182 -33.52 -13.93 -4.30
C MET A 182 -33.28 -12.54 -3.67
N ALA A 183 -34.18 -11.97 -2.88
CA ALA A 183 -34.10 -10.55 -2.52
C ALA A 183 -33.35 -10.24 -1.22
N ASP A 184 -33.44 -11.07 -0.18
CA ASP A 184 -32.85 -10.74 1.13
C ASP A 184 -31.66 -11.62 1.53
N GLY A 185 -30.56 -10.98 2.00
CA GLY A 185 -29.36 -11.65 2.54
C GLY A 185 -28.48 -12.32 1.48
N LYS A 186 -28.52 -11.87 0.24
CA LYS A 186 -27.83 -12.48 -0.90
C LYS A 186 -26.31 -12.59 -0.74
N ILE A 187 -25.66 -11.51 -0.31
CA ILE A 187 -24.19 -11.40 -0.29
C ILE A 187 -23.62 -12.32 0.79
N GLU A 188 -24.14 -12.23 2.00
CA GLU A 188 -23.67 -13.06 3.12
C GLU A 188 -23.87 -14.55 2.87
N LYS A 189 -25.02 -14.95 2.31
CA LYS A 189 -25.27 -16.35 1.92
C LYS A 189 -24.31 -16.80 0.82
N ARG A 190 -24.00 -15.94 -0.13
CA ARG A 190 -23.08 -16.24 -1.22
C ARG A 190 -21.64 -16.43 -0.71
N ILE A 191 -21.19 -15.55 0.18
CA ILE A 191 -19.91 -15.68 0.88
C ILE A 191 -19.86 -16.95 1.72
N GLY A 192 -20.92 -17.24 2.48
CA GLY A 192 -21.04 -18.47 3.29
C GLY A 192 -20.86 -19.71 2.44
N ARG A 193 -21.59 -19.81 1.32
CA ARG A 193 -21.47 -20.93 0.37
C ARG A 193 -20.08 -21.00 -0.29
N GLY A 194 -19.45 -19.86 -0.54
CA GLY A 194 -18.06 -19.80 -0.99
C GLY A 194 -17.11 -20.43 0.01
N LYS A 195 -17.19 -20.02 1.28
CA LYS A 195 -16.38 -20.60 2.38
C LYS A 195 -16.66 -22.09 2.59
N GLU A 196 -17.92 -22.51 2.47
CA GLU A 196 -18.28 -23.94 2.51
C GLU A 196 -17.66 -24.72 1.35
N THR A 197 -17.60 -24.11 0.14
CA THR A 197 -16.94 -24.72 -1.03
C THR A 197 -15.47 -24.96 -0.75
N LEU A 198 -14.76 -23.91 -0.30
CA LEU A 198 -13.35 -24.01 0.07
C LEU A 198 -13.13 -25.04 1.18
N GLY A 199 -13.99 -25.06 2.22
CA GLY A 199 -13.93 -26.06 3.29
C GLY A 199 -14.19 -27.48 2.83
N LEU A 200 -15.03 -27.70 1.82
CA LEU A 200 -15.24 -29.01 1.21
C LEU A 200 -13.95 -29.52 0.54
N PHE A 201 -13.30 -28.69 -0.28
CA PHE A 201 -12.06 -29.06 -0.96
C PHE A 201 -10.90 -29.26 0.02
N GLU A 202 -10.82 -28.47 1.08
CA GLU A 202 -9.83 -28.67 2.16
C GLU A 202 -9.95 -30.07 2.81
N LYS A 203 -11.18 -30.59 2.99
CA LYS A 203 -11.42 -31.94 3.53
C LYS A 203 -10.95 -33.07 2.61
N PHE A 204 -10.99 -32.86 1.30
CA PHE A 204 -10.51 -33.80 0.30
C PHE A 204 -9.06 -33.56 -0.10
N SER A 205 -8.30 -32.98 0.81
CA SER A 205 -6.91 -32.54 0.59
C SER A 205 -5.94 -33.64 0.14
N ASN A 206 -6.26 -34.91 0.35
CA ASN A 206 -5.42 -36.03 -0.10
C ASN A 206 -5.35 -36.21 -1.64
N ILE A 207 -6.24 -35.53 -2.38
CA ILE A 207 -6.34 -35.61 -3.85
C ILE A 207 -5.79 -34.34 -4.51
N ILE A 208 -5.58 -33.28 -3.75
CA ILE A 208 -5.17 -31.95 -4.21
C ILE A 208 -3.70 -31.76 -3.85
N ASP A 209 -2.91 -31.10 -4.71
CA ASP A 209 -1.51 -30.78 -4.41
C ASP A 209 -1.39 -29.78 -3.24
N ASP A 210 -0.24 -29.81 -2.56
CA ASP A 210 -0.07 -29.08 -1.29
C ASP A 210 -0.06 -27.55 -1.47
N ASP A 211 0.42 -27.04 -2.59
CA ASP A 211 0.44 -25.63 -2.90
C ASP A 211 -0.98 -25.06 -3.14
N PHE A 212 -1.83 -25.84 -3.82
CA PHE A 212 -3.23 -25.47 -4.00
C PHE A 212 -4.03 -25.54 -2.68
N LYS A 213 -3.73 -26.51 -1.79
CA LYS A 213 -4.30 -26.60 -0.45
C LYS A 213 -4.00 -25.35 0.38
N GLU A 214 -2.73 -24.92 0.38
CA GLU A 214 -2.34 -23.73 1.12
C GLU A 214 -3.04 -22.48 0.56
N THR A 215 -3.18 -22.38 -0.76
CA THR A 215 -3.95 -21.31 -1.40
C THR A 215 -5.41 -21.31 -0.94
N ILE A 216 -6.09 -22.47 -0.90
CA ILE A 216 -7.45 -22.61 -0.38
C ILE A 216 -7.54 -22.12 1.07
N LYS A 217 -6.61 -22.54 1.92
CA LYS A 217 -6.57 -22.17 3.34
C LYS A 217 -6.40 -20.66 3.54
N ILE A 218 -5.47 -20.05 2.81
CA ILE A 218 -5.24 -18.60 2.82
C ILE A 218 -6.52 -17.87 2.42
N VAL A 219 -7.12 -18.22 1.29
CA VAL A 219 -8.32 -17.56 0.77
C VAL A 219 -9.51 -17.73 1.69
N LYS A 220 -9.74 -18.93 2.23
CA LYS A 220 -10.85 -19.21 3.16
C LYS A 220 -10.82 -18.34 4.42
N ASN A 221 -9.62 -17.97 4.88
CA ASN A 221 -9.42 -17.16 6.09
C ASN A 221 -9.50 -15.64 5.83
N LYS A 222 -9.66 -15.22 4.58
CA LYS A 222 -9.84 -13.79 4.25
C LYS A 222 -11.17 -13.25 4.75
N GLU A 223 -11.23 -11.96 4.99
CA GLU A 223 -12.42 -11.24 5.41
C GLU A 223 -13.54 -11.33 4.36
N ASN A 224 -14.79 -11.20 4.80
CA ASN A 224 -15.95 -11.39 3.95
C ASN A 224 -16.02 -10.40 2.77
N HIS A 225 -15.69 -9.13 2.99
CA HIS A 225 -15.67 -8.12 1.95
C HIS A 225 -14.62 -8.46 0.87
N TYR A 226 -13.41 -8.91 1.28
CA TYR A 226 -12.37 -9.35 0.36
C TYR A 226 -12.84 -10.51 -0.51
N LEU A 227 -13.40 -11.58 0.12
CA LEU A 227 -13.93 -12.74 -0.63
C LEU A 227 -15.01 -12.34 -1.63
N TYR A 228 -15.88 -11.40 -1.27
CA TYR A 228 -16.95 -10.97 -2.17
C TYR A 228 -16.39 -10.28 -3.41
N HIS A 229 -15.54 -9.29 -3.23
CA HIS A 229 -15.01 -8.51 -4.34
C HIS A 229 -14.01 -9.29 -5.19
N GLU A 230 -13.13 -10.11 -4.60
CA GLU A 230 -12.13 -10.86 -5.36
C GLU A 230 -12.72 -12.04 -6.16
N TYR A 231 -13.75 -12.71 -5.63
CA TYR A 231 -14.21 -13.98 -6.21
C TYR A 231 -15.65 -13.95 -6.75
N PHE A 232 -16.45 -12.95 -6.41
CA PHE A 232 -17.84 -12.89 -6.83
C PHE A 232 -18.20 -11.69 -7.71
N GLU A 233 -17.26 -10.76 -7.91
CA GLU A 233 -17.44 -9.70 -8.91
C GLU A 233 -17.39 -10.29 -10.33
N SER A 234 -18.17 -9.66 -11.24
CA SER A 234 -18.31 -10.09 -12.62
C SER A 234 -17.05 -9.77 -13.44
N ASP A 235 -16.50 -8.59 -13.22
CA ASP A 235 -15.31 -8.15 -13.91
C ASP A 235 -14.07 -8.50 -13.06
N ASN A 236 -13.14 -9.22 -13.64
CA ASN A 236 -11.77 -9.40 -13.19
C ASN A 236 -10.93 -9.70 -14.43
N ASN A 237 -10.07 -8.78 -14.78
CA ASN A 237 -9.30 -8.78 -16.01
C ASN A 237 -7.79 -8.76 -15.68
N PRO A 238 -7.21 -9.88 -15.20
CA PRO A 238 -5.77 -9.98 -15.00
C PRO A 238 -5.04 -9.89 -16.33
N LEU A 239 -3.88 -9.26 -16.36
CA LEU A 239 -3.07 -9.07 -17.55
C LEU A 239 -1.65 -9.59 -17.32
N TYR A 240 -1.01 -10.08 -18.39
CA TYR A 240 0.44 -10.16 -18.40
C TYR A 240 1.05 -8.76 -18.46
N LEU A 241 2.26 -8.56 -17.92
CA LEU A 241 2.93 -7.27 -18.00
C LEU A 241 3.08 -6.76 -19.42
N GLN A 242 3.37 -7.66 -20.37
CA GLN A 242 3.44 -7.30 -21.80
C GLN A 242 2.14 -6.72 -22.32
N GLU A 243 1.00 -7.35 -22.03
CA GLU A 243 -0.34 -6.90 -22.44
C GLU A 243 -0.67 -5.54 -21.83
N PHE A 244 -0.34 -5.37 -20.54
CA PHE A 244 -0.51 -4.08 -19.86
C PHE A 244 0.35 -2.99 -20.50
N ASN A 245 1.62 -3.26 -20.78
CA ASN A 245 2.51 -2.29 -21.43
C ASN A 245 2.07 -1.97 -22.86
N GLU A 246 1.50 -2.91 -23.61
CA GLU A 246 0.90 -2.63 -24.94
C GLU A 246 -0.27 -1.65 -24.83
N LYS A 247 -1.16 -1.81 -23.83
CA LYS A 247 -2.24 -0.84 -23.55
C LYS A 247 -1.69 0.54 -23.22
N LEU A 248 -0.62 0.61 -22.43
CA LEU A 248 0.07 1.88 -22.11
C LEU A 248 0.64 2.54 -23.36
N LEU A 249 1.35 1.80 -24.20
CA LEU A 249 1.98 2.31 -25.43
C LEU A 249 0.95 2.86 -26.42
N ASN A 250 -0.23 2.23 -26.51
CA ASN A 250 -1.35 2.70 -27.32
C ASN A 250 -1.92 4.04 -26.83
N ASN A 251 -1.63 4.41 -25.57
CA ASN A 251 -2.01 5.68 -24.96
C ASN A 251 -0.82 6.61 -24.75
N ASP A 252 0.32 6.44 -25.47
CA ASP A 252 1.58 7.21 -25.29
C ASP A 252 2.09 7.26 -23.84
N LEU A 253 1.82 6.22 -23.08
CA LEU A 253 2.33 5.95 -21.74
C LEU A 253 3.32 4.80 -21.79
N ILE A 254 4.09 4.60 -20.72
CA ILE A 254 5.03 3.49 -20.60
C ILE A 254 5.20 3.06 -19.14
N HIS A 255 5.31 1.75 -18.93
CA HIS A 255 5.72 1.18 -17.67
C HIS A 255 7.22 1.42 -17.44
N ILE A 256 7.59 1.83 -16.24
CA ILE A 256 8.98 2.03 -15.82
C ILE A 256 9.45 0.87 -14.94
N CYS A 257 8.78 0.66 -13.81
CA CYS A 257 9.05 -0.44 -12.88
C CYS A 257 7.86 -0.64 -11.93
N ASP A 258 7.92 -1.66 -11.08
CA ASP A 258 6.97 -1.83 -9.97
C ASP A 258 7.28 -0.84 -8.83
N THR A 259 6.28 -0.46 -8.03
CA THR A 259 6.45 0.38 -6.83
C THR A 259 7.32 -0.27 -5.75
N THR A 260 7.65 -1.54 -5.90
CA THR A 260 8.60 -2.29 -5.09
C THR A 260 9.78 -2.70 -5.99
N LEU A 261 10.93 -2.07 -5.82
CA LEU A 261 12.10 -2.25 -6.70
C LEU A 261 12.51 -3.72 -6.87
N SER A 262 12.46 -4.52 -5.79
CA SER A 262 12.78 -5.95 -5.85
C SER A 262 11.89 -6.78 -6.76
N LYS A 263 10.77 -6.23 -7.21
CA LYS A 263 9.90 -6.87 -8.20
C LYS A 263 10.33 -6.62 -9.64
N SER A 264 11.07 -5.56 -9.92
CA SER A 264 11.56 -5.19 -11.25
C SER A 264 13.05 -5.47 -11.42
N PHE A 265 13.79 -5.48 -10.31
CA PHE A 265 15.23 -5.69 -10.28
C PHE A 265 15.55 -6.80 -9.29
N ILE A 266 16.06 -7.94 -9.77
CA ILE A 266 16.50 -9.02 -8.87
C ILE A 266 17.85 -8.63 -8.26
N ALA A 267 17.85 -8.42 -6.95
CA ALA A 267 19.05 -8.17 -6.15
C ALA A 267 19.63 -9.47 -5.54
N ASP A 268 19.26 -10.62 -6.06
CA ASP A 268 19.59 -11.93 -5.49
C ASP A 268 20.85 -12.52 -6.11
N ASN A 269 21.59 -13.34 -5.34
CA ASN A 269 22.82 -14.06 -5.73
C ASN A 269 22.63 -15.12 -6.86
N ARG A 270 21.55 -15.03 -7.63
CA ARG A 270 21.25 -15.88 -8.78
C ARG A 270 21.83 -15.31 -10.07
N LEU A 271 23.09 -14.92 -10.02
CA LEU A 271 23.81 -14.33 -11.16
C LEU A 271 23.64 -15.11 -12.46
N GLU A 272 23.69 -16.44 -12.41
CA GLU A 272 23.53 -17.31 -13.58
C GLU A 272 22.16 -17.18 -14.26
N LEU A 273 21.08 -17.09 -13.46
CA LEU A 273 19.72 -16.91 -13.98
C LEU A 273 19.55 -15.51 -14.58
N GLU A 274 20.06 -14.48 -13.90
CA GLU A 274 20.01 -13.10 -14.36
C GLU A 274 20.80 -12.90 -15.66
N GLU A 275 21.99 -13.48 -15.77
CA GLU A 275 22.80 -13.47 -16.98
C GLU A 275 22.05 -14.13 -18.15
N HIS A 276 21.40 -15.27 -17.90
CA HIS A 276 20.63 -15.98 -18.92
C HIS A 276 19.43 -15.15 -19.41
N ILE A 277 18.61 -14.65 -18.49
CA ILE A 277 17.44 -13.81 -18.81
C ILE A 277 17.88 -12.54 -19.53
N SER A 278 18.93 -11.86 -19.04
CA SER A 278 19.45 -10.64 -19.66
C SER A 278 19.96 -10.88 -21.08
N SER A 279 20.61 -12.03 -21.33
CA SER A 279 21.09 -12.39 -22.67
C SER A 279 19.94 -12.60 -23.68
N GLU A 280 18.82 -13.16 -23.25
CA GLU A 280 17.63 -13.36 -24.10
C GLU A 280 16.83 -12.06 -24.28
N CYS A 281 16.62 -11.31 -23.21
CA CYS A 281 15.80 -10.09 -23.22
C CYS A 281 16.54 -8.89 -23.81
N LYS A 282 17.87 -8.94 -23.86
CA LYS A 282 18.72 -7.79 -24.22
C LYS A 282 18.38 -6.61 -23.30
N ASP A 283 18.13 -5.44 -23.90
CA ASP A 283 17.77 -4.22 -23.16
C ASP A 283 16.25 -4.07 -22.93
N ASN A 284 15.46 -5.12 -23.19
CA ASN A 284 14.01 -5.06 -23.04
C ASN A 284 13.59 -5.41 -21.61
N ASN A 285 13.40 -4.42 -20.76
CA ASN A 285 13.00 -4.59 -19.38
C ASN A 285 11.62 -5.23 -19.20
N ILE A 286 10.69 -4.99 -20.12
CA ILE A 286 9.35 -5.60 -20.06
C ILE A 286 9.45 -7.12 -20.19
N LEU A 287 10.27 -7.61 -21.11
CA LEU A 287 10.51 -9.06 -21.27
C LEU A 287 11.18 -9.63 -20.02
N ARG A 288 12.20 -8.95 -19.49
CA ARG A 288 12.91 -9.36 -18.28
C ARG A 288 11.97 -9.45 -17.07
N GLU A 289 11.19 -8.41 -16.83
CA GLU A 289 10.21 -8.40 -15.72
C GLU A 289 9.10 -9.44 -15.93
N GLN A 290 8.72 -9.73 -17.18
CA GLN A 290 7.76 -10.79 -17.48
C GLN A 290 8.34 -12.19 -17.12
N TYR A 291 9.64 -12.44 -17.34
CA TYR A 291 10.30 -13.65 -16.84
C TYR A 291 10.23 -13.73 -15.30
N TYR A 292 10.45 -12.63 -14.62
CA TYR A 292 10.33 -12.59 -13.16
C TYR A 292 8.91 -12.91 -12.70
N ASP A 293 7.87 -12.46 -13.41
CA ASP A 293 6.49 -12.82 -13.11
C ASP A 293 6.24 -14.33 -13.21
N PHE A 294 6.83 -14.99 -14.20
CA PHE A 294 6.75 -16.45 -14.34
C PHE A 294 7.50 -17.17 -13.21
N ILE A 295 8.71 -16.73 -12.88
CA ILE A 295 9.55 -17.34 -11.85
C ILE A 295 8.90 -17.24 -10.46
N TYR A 296 8.40 -16.06 -10.12
CA TYR A 296 7.80 -15.79 -8.80
C TYR A 296 6.30 -16.06 -8.74
N ASN A 297 5.71 -16.57 -9.82
CA ASN A 297 4.25 -16.79 -9.90
C ASN A 297 3.45 -15.58 -9.42
N ARG A 298 3.78 -14.38 -9.95
CA ARG A 298 3.25 -13.11 -9.47
C ARG A 298 1.77 -12.98 -9.72
N GLN A 299 1.04 -12.54 -8.68
CA GLN A 299 -0.42 -12.40 -8.69
C GLN A 299 -0.87 -10.94 -8.83
N PHE A 300 -0.03 -9.98 -8.45
CA PHE A 300 -0.38 -8.57 -8.38
C PHE A 300 0.81 -7.68 -8.71
N ARG A 301 0.57 -6.65 -9.51
CA ARG A 301 1.54 -5.61 -9.84
C ARG A 301 1.02 -4.23 -9.47
N SER A 302 1.95 -3.35 -9.12
CA SER A 302 1.71 -1.93 -8.91
C SER A 302 2.74 -1.16 -9.73
N SER A 303 2.35 -0.81 -10.96
CA SER A 303 3.26 -0.27 -11.97
C SER A 303 3.40 1.24 -11.88
N ILE A 304 4.63 1.75 -11.79
CA ILE A 304 4.97 3.17 -12.01
C ILE A 304 5.01 3.45 -13.51
N ILE A 305 4.30 4.48 -13.91
CA ILE A 305 4.04 4.82 -15.30
C ILE A 305 4.37 6.31 -15.51
N THR A 306 4.86 6.64 -16.68
CA THR A 306 5.02 8.04 -17.12
C THR A 306 4.73 8.17 -18.61
N HIS A 307 4.85 9.39 -19.17
CA HIS A 307 4.76 9.60 -20.61
C HIS A 307 5.86 8.83 -21.35
N LYS A 308 5.52 8.23 -22.47
CA LYS A 308 6.44 7.44 -23.31
C LYS A 308 7.73 8.20 -23.65
N ASN A 309 7.65 9.50 -23.89
CA ASN A 309 8.81 10.35 -24.21
C ASN A 309 9.83 10.48 -23.06
N ASN A 310 9.47 10.08 -21.84
CA ASN A 310 10.36 10.10 -20.69
C ASN A 310 11.22 8.86 -20.55
N PHE A 311 10.95 7.81 -21.34
CA PHE A 311 11.63 6.52 -21.22
C PHE A 311 13.16 6.63 -21.31
N GLU A 312 13.67 7.41 -22.24
CA GLU A 312 15.12 7.60 -22.44
C GLU A 312 15.79 8.36 -21.27
N LYS A 313 15.00 9.01 -20.42
CA LYS A 313 15.51 9.74 -19.25
C LYS A 313 15.69 8.81 -18.04
N VAL A 314 15.17 7.58 -18.11
CA VAL A 314 15.15 6.59 -17.01
C VAL A 314 16.21 5.52 -17.23
N ARG A 315 16.96 5.17 -16.19
CA ARG A 315 17.99 4.13 -16.23
C ARG A 315 17.41 2.81 -15.70
N LEU A 316 17.10 1.88 -16.59
CA LEU A 316 16.48 0.60 -16.23
C LEU A 316 17.46 -0.58 -16.20
N ASN A 317 18.75 -0.31 -16.23
CA ASN A 317 19.82 -1.33 -16.15
C ASN A 317 20.27 -1.65 -14.71
N GLY A 318 19.53 -1.22 -13.69
CA GLY A 318 19.90 -1.43 -12.29
C GLY A 318 21.06 -0.55 -11.78
N SER A 319 21.62 0.33 -12.63
CA SER A 319 22.70 1.23 -12.20
C SER A 319 22.13 2.53 -11.61
N VAL A 320 22.63 2.91 -10.45
CA VAL A 320 22.31 4.19 -9.80
C VAL A 320 23.50 5.14 -9.94
N SER A 321 23.26 6.40 -10.29
CA SER A 321 24.31 7.41 -10.28
C SER A 321 24.74 7.70 -8.85
N ILE A 322 26.04 7.58 -8.56
CA ILE A 322 26.58 7.90 -7.23
C ILE A 322 26.22 9.33 -6.82
N GLU A 323 26.36 10.30 -7.73
CA GLU A 323 26.00 11.71 -7.47
C GLU A 323 24.53 11.88 -7.03
N LYS A 324 23.61 11.11 -7.62
CA LYS A 324 22.21 11.13 -7.23
C LYS A 324 21.99 10.38 -5.93
N LEU A 325 22.65 9.23 -5.74
CA LEU A 325 22.54 8.40 -4.54
C LEU A 325 22.96 9.19 -3.28
N LEU A 326 24.03 9.98 -3.36
CA LEU A 326 24.55 10.80 -2.25
C LEU A 326 23.56 11.86 -1.71
N LYS A 327 22.48 12.17 -2.44
CA LYS A 327 21.43 13.10 -2.00
C LYS A 327 20.43 12.49 -1.04
N TYR A 328 20.44 11.16 -0.91
CA TYR A 328 19.45 10.43 -0.13
C TYR A 328 19.98 10.07 1.26
N HIS A 329 19.03 9.74 2.10
CA HIS A 329 19.23 9.17 3.42
C HIS A 329 18.65 7.77 3.44
N ILE A 330 19.18 6.91 4.30
CA ILE A 330 18.75 5.51 4.39
C ILE A 330 18.44 5.14 5.83
N ARG A 331 17.59 4.14 5.97
CA ARG A 331 17.23 3.56 7.25
C ARG A 331 16.91 2.07 7.08
N LYS A 332 17.06 1.31 8.14
CA LYS A 332 16.54 -0.05 8.21
C LYS A 332 15.01 -0.03 8.02
N LYS A 333 14.49 -0.99 7.30
CA LYS A 333 13.05 -1.15 7.12
C LYS A 333 12.33 -1.37 8.45
N ILE A 334 11.21 -0.69 8.67
CA ILE A 334 10.31 -0.95 9.80
C ILE A 334 9.88 -2.42 9.77
N ASN A 335 9.81 -3.06 10.93
CA ASN A 335 9.41 -4.46 11.10
C ASN A 335 10.38 -5.49 10.50
N SER A 336 11.61 -5.10 10.14
CA SER A 336 12.66 -6.08 9.86
C SER A 336 13.06 -6.78 11.17
N GLU A 337 12.82 -8.09 11.26
CA GLU A 337 13.23 -8.90 12.42
C GLU A 337 14.76 -9.11 12.48
N ALA A 338 15.44 -8.90 11.34
CA ALA A 338 16.88 -9.05 11.27
C ALA A 338 17.57 -8.00 12.15
N ARG A 339 18.35 -8.44 13.13
CA ARG A 339 19.27 -7.61 13.89
C ARG A 339 20.70 -7.88 13.43
N TYR A 340 21.44 -6.83 13.25
CA TYR A 340 22.83 -6.90 12.83
C TYR A 340 23.69 -6.40 14.00
N ASP A 341 24.23 -7.34 14.79
CA ASP A 341 24.94 -7.02 16.05
C ASP A 341 26.36 -6.49 15.84
N ASP A 342 26.88 -6.48 14.60
CA ASP A 342 28.23 -6.02 14.29
C ASP A 342 28.22 -4.62 13.65
N GLU A 343 28.41 -3.60 14.46
CA GLU A 343 28.46 -2.18 14.07
C GLU A 343 29.62 -1.85 13.11
N THR A 344 30.55 -2.76 12.89
CA THR A 344 31.65 -2.60 11.93
C THR A 344 31.22 -2.91 10.50
N THR A 345 30.08 -3.56 10.34
CA THR A 345 29.44 -3.83 9.04
C THR A 345 28.52 -2.69 8.60
N LEU A 346 28.25 -2.62 7.31
CA LEU A 346 27.31 -1.63 6.75
C LEU A 346 25.93 -1.72 7.40
N LEU A 347 25.35 -2.91 7.45
CA LEU A 347 23.99 -3.12 8.00
C LEU A 347 23.94 -2.90 9.51
N GLY A 348 24.96 -3.34 10.25
CA GLY A 348 25.04 -3.13 11.69
C GLY A 348 25.13 -1.64 12.05
N TYR A 349 25.90 -0.87 11.26
CA TYR A 349 25.97 0.58 11.44
C TYR A 349 24.63 1.28 11.20
N ILE A 350 23.88 0.88 10.17
CA ILE A 350 22.55 1.43 9.89
C ILE A 350 21.55 1.02 10.98
N ASP A 351 21.65 -0.21 11.47
CA ASP A 351 20.77 -0.74 12.53
C ASP A 351 20.98 -0.01 13.87
N GLU A 352 22.24 0.32 14.23
CA GLU A 352 22.57 1.10 15.43
C GLU A 352 21.89 2.48 15.43
N LYS A 353 21.75 3.10 14.25
CA LYS A 353 21.15 4.45 14.11
C LYS A 353 19.61 4.45 14.11
N TYR A 354 19.00 3.27 13.98
CA TYR A 354 17.54 3.17 13.94
C TYR A 354 16.88 3.78 15.21
N PRO A 355 15.80 4.55 15.12
CA PRO A 355 14.97 4.82 13.93
C PRO A 355 15.39 6.07 13.12
N ASP A 356 16.53 6.66 13.39
CA ASP A 356 17.05 7.80 12.64
C ASP A 356 17.58 7.34 11.27
N THR A 357 17.61 8.25 10.30
CA THR A 357 18.21 7.98 9.00
C THR A 357 19.70 8.31 9.00
N VAL A 358 20.46 7.63 8.16
CA VAL A 358 21.87 7.87 7.90
C VAL A 358 22.02 8.49 6.50
N PRO A 359 22.74 9.62 6.35
CA PRO A 359 23.05 10.16 5.02
C PRO A 359 23.89 9.16 4.23
N ILE A 360 23.57 8.91 2.96
CA ILE A 360 24.38 8.03 2.10
C ILE A 360 25.79 8.58 1.91
N GLU A 361 25.98 9.91 1.98
CA GLU A 361 27.30 10.54 1.97
C GLU A 361 28.19 10.04 3.12
N GLU A 362 27.64 9.87 4.32
CA GLU A 362 28.35 9.31 5.48
C GLU A 362 28.73 7.85 5.25
N ILE A 363 27.81 7.06 4.68
CA ILE A 363 28.10 5.67 4.28
C ILE A 363 29.21 5.62 3.24
N PHE A 364 29.17 6.52 2.25
CA PHE A 364 30.21 6.59 1.22
C PHE A 364 31.59 6.87 1.79
N ILE A 365 31.70 7.69 2.82
CA ILE A 365 32.96 8.01 3.49
C ILE A 365 33.45 6.80 4.31
N LYS A 366 32.55 6.17 5.08
CA LYS A 366 32.90 5.13 6.07
C LYS A 366 33.00 3.73 5.46
N PHE A 367 32.14 3.42 4.46
CA PHE A 367 31.99 2.09 3.87
C PHE A 367 32.09 2.13 2.34
N LYS A 368 33.06 2.85 1.79
CA LYS A 368 33.18 3.09 0.34
C LYS A 368 33.15 1.82 -0.51
N GLU A 369 33.80 0.77 -0.04
CA GLU A 369 33.89 -0.51 -0.76
C GLU A 369 32.55 -1.27 -0.75
N SER A 370 31.63 -0.94 0.18
CA SER A 370 30.30 -1.57 0.32
C SER A 370 29.18 -0.84 -0.44
N ILE A 371 29.49 0.17 -1.26
CA ILE A 371 28.46 0.87 -2.03
C ILE A 371 27.68 -0.04 -3.01
N PRO A 372 28.30 -1.01 -3.71
CA PRO A 372 27.56 -1.98 -4.51
C PRO A 372 26.58 -2.82 -3.67
N GLU A 373 27.01 -3.22 -2.46
CA GLU A 373 26.20 -3.95 -1.50
C GLU A 373 25.03 -3.09 -0.99
N LEU A 374 25.25 -1.81 -0.68
CA LEU A 374 24.20 -0.86 -0.33
C LEU A 374 23.13 -0.76 -1.42
N VAL A 375 23.53 -0.63 -2.68
CA VAL A 375 22.60 -0.59 -3.82
C VAL A 375 21.78 -1.89 -3.88
N MET A 376 22.41 -3.04 -3.66
CA MET A 376 21.72 -4.32 -3.60
C MET A 376 20.65 -4.33 -2.49
N TYR A 377 20.97 -3.89 -1.26
CA TYR A 377 20.02 -3.81 -0.15
C TYR A 377 18.86 -2.82 -0.39
N ILE A 378 19.12 -1.71 -1.10
CA ILE A 378 18.06 -0.78 -1.53
C ILE A 378 17.13 -1.47 -2.53
N PHE A 379 17.66 -2.17 -3.52
CA PHE A 379 16.85 -2.82 -4.54
C PHE A 379 16.13 -4.07 -4.02
N SER A 380 16.71 -4.79 -3.05
CA SER A 380 16.01 -5.89 -2.37
C SER A 380 14.91 -5.43 -1.43
N GLY A 381 14.94 -4.15 -1.01
CA GLY A 381 13.99 -3.57 -0.07
C GLY A 381 14.31 -3.86 1.40
N GLU A 382 15.55 -4.27 1.72
CA GLU A 382 16.03 -4.42 3.10
C GLU A 382 16.35 -3.08 3.75
N ILE A 383 16.77 -2.10 2.93
CA ILE A 383 17.01 -0.72 3.30
C ILE A 383 16.02 0.18 2.59
N GLU A 384 15.42 1.09 3.34
CA GLU A 384 14.54 2.12 2.83
C GLU A 384 15.30 3.42 2.56
N VAL A 385 14.87 4.15 1.52
CA VAL A 385 15.51 5.39 1.05
C VAL A 385 14.59 6.57 1.27
N TYR A 386 15.16 7.69 1.69
CA TYR A 386 14.44 8.94 1.99
C TYR A 386 15.13 10.12 1.32
N ASP A 387 14.36 11.09 0.88
CA ASP A 387 14.86 12.31 0.24
C ASP A 387 15.27 13.41 1.22
N LYS A 388 15.14 13.15 2.53
CA LYS A 388 15.52 14.08 3.60
C LYS A 388 15.99 13.34 4.86
N GLU A 389 16.78 14.04 5.67
CA GLU A 389 17.18 13.55 6.98
C GLU A 389 15.98 13.43 7.91
N ILE A 390 15.92 12.33 8.63
CA ILE A 390 14.92 12.06 9.66
C ILE A 390 15.65 11.82 10.96
N LYS A 391 15.32 12.62 11.97
CA LYS A 391 15.80 12.46 13.35
C LYS A 391 14.63 12.32 14.28
N THR A 392 14.71 11.33 15.15
CA THR A 392 13.72 11.14 16.20
C THR A 392 14.02 12.02 17.39
N VAL A 393 12.96 12.59 17.96
CA VAL A 393 13.07 13.33 19.22
C VAL A 393 12.71 12.39 20.36
N ARG A 394 13.65 12.13 21.26
CA ARG A 394 13.39 11.40 22.50
C ARG A 394 13.26 12.38 23.65
N SER A 395 12.15 12.32 24.36
CA SER A 395 11.84 13.20 25.50
C SER A 395 11.28 12.37 26.65
N GLN A 396 11.51 12.81 27.89
CA GLN A 396 10.83 12.21 29.05
C GLN A 396 9.30 12.40 28.99
N LYS A 397 8.84 13.39 28.21
CA LYS A 397 7.43 13.70 27.98
C LYS A 397 7.14 13.70 26.49
N THR A 398 7.03 12.53 25.92
CA THR A 398 6.76 12.33 24.49
C THR A 398 5.44 13.00 24.10
N LYS A 399 5.44 13.73 22.99
CA LYS A 399 4.24 14.38 22.45
C LYS A 399 3.87 13.76 21.10
N LEU A 400 2.69 13.16 21.03
CA LEU A 400 2.12 12.71 19.77
C LEU A 400 1.73 13.93 18.91
N LYS A 401 2.19 13.99 17.66
CA LYS A 401 1.89 15.09 16.72
C LYS A 401 0.39 15.33 16.58
N ASP A 402 0.00 16.57 16.44
CA ASP A 402 -1.42 16.96 16.40
C ASP A 402 -2.21 16.36 15.24
N ASN A 403 -1.58 16.14 14.08
CA ASN A 403 -2.21 15.47 12.94
C ASN A 403 -2.55 13.99 13.25
N TYR A 404 -1.64 13.24 13.87
CA TYR A 404 -1.91 11.85 14.30
C TYR A 404 -2.91 11.80 15.44
N ARG A 405 -2.87 12.75 16.37
CA ARG A 405 -3.86 12.88 17.44
C ARG A 405 -5.28 13.06 16.88
N LYS A 406 -5.44 13.89 15.86
CA LYS A 406 -6.73 14.05 15.16
C LYS A 406 -7.15 12.78 14.47
N TYR A 407 -6.23 12.15 13.75
CA TYR A 407 -6.47 10.90 13.05
C TYR A 407 -6.99 9.82 14.01
N ILE A 408 -6.24 9.55 15.08
CA ILE A 408 -6.62 8.57 16.11
C ILE A 408 -7.98 8.88 16.73
N LYS A 409 -8.26 10.15 17.11
CA LYS A 409 -9.55 10.55 17.68
C LYS A 409 -10.74 10.29 16.75
N THR A 410 -10.56 10.49 15.45
CA THR A 410 -11.62 10.25 14.48
C THR A 410 -11.85 8.74 14.32
N TYR A 411 -10.78 7.96 14.16
CA TYR A 411 -10.90 6.52 13.97
C TYR A 411 -11.34 5.75 15.21
N LEU A 412 -11.09 6.25 16.43
CA LEU A 412 -11.66 5.67 17.66
C LEU A 412 -13.19 5.58 17.64
N LYS A 413 -13.87 6.44 16.87
CA LYS A 413 -15.32 6.46 16.71
C LYS A 413 -15.81 5.44 15.67
N LEU A 414 -14.92 4.95 14.81
CA LEU A 414 -15.25 3.94 13.80
C LEU A 414 -15.28 2.54 14.41
N LYS A 415 -15.88 1.60 13.71
CA LYS A 415 -16.04 0.22 14.20
C LYS A 415 -14.80 -0.66 14.00
N ASP A 416 -13.81 -0.19 13.26
CA ASP A 416 -12.61 -0.98 12.96
C ASP A 416 -11.74 -1.15 14.20
N ASP A 417 -11.20 -2.37 14.39
CA ASP A 417 -10.34 -2.71 15.53
C ASP A 417 -8.87 -2.34 15.31
N ILE A 418 -8.45 -2.22 14.05
CA ILE A 418 -7.09 -1.83 13.65
C ILE A 418 -7.18 -0.65 12.70
N ILE A 419 -6.36 0.37 12.92
CA ILE A 419 -6.14 1.45 11.95
C ILE A 419 -4.90 1.13 11.12
N ASN A 420 -5.04 1.31 9.81
CA ASN A 420 -3.93 1.30 8.85
C ASN A 420 -3.83 2.68 8.21
N PHE A 421 -2.67 3.31 8.30
CA PHE A 421 -2.38 4.58 7.62
C PHE A 421 -0.89 4.71 7.30
N SER A 422 -0.52 5.72 6.52
CA SER A 422 0.88 6.06 6.29
C SER A 422 1.34 7.19 7.20
N ASN A 423 2.57 7.09 7.72
CA ASN A 423 3.21 8.21 8.41
C ASN A 423 3.69 9.28 7.41
N PHE A 424 4.34 10.36 7.90
CA PHE A 424 4.72 11.51 7.07
C PHE A 424 5.85 11.21 6.06
N ILE A 425 6.52 10.08 6.21
CA ILE A 425 7.54 9.60 5.27
C ILE A 425 7.04 8.45 4.37
N GLY A 426 5.74 8.17 4.41
CA GLY A 426 5.12 7.18 3.55
C GLY A 426 5.25 5.72 4.01
N GLU A 427 5.58 5.46 5.28
CA GLU A 427 5.62 4.09 5.80
C GLU A 427 4.28 3.66 6.37
N GLU A 428 4.00 2.36 6.26
CA GLU A 428 2.78 1.77 6.83
C GLU A 428 2.84 1.76 8.35
N VAL A 429 1.75 2.20 8.96
CA VAL A 429 1.55 2.18 10.42
C VAL A 429 0.27 1.43 10.73
N LEU A 430 0.40 0.34 11.49
CA LEU A 430 -0.73 -0.46 11.98
C LEU A 430 -0.88 -0.22 13.49
N ILE A 431 -2.05 0.20 13.93
CA ILE A 431 -2.33 0.46 15.34
C ILE A 431 -3.61 -0.27 15.74
N ASP A 432 -3.50 -1.12 16.76
CA ASP A 432 -4.66 -1.73 17.41
C ASP A 432 -5.46 -0.65 18.18
N LYS A 433 -6.78 -0.74 18.09
CA LYS A 433 -7.69 0.22 18.72
C LYS A 433 -7.51 0.31 20.22
N SER A 434 -7.13 -0.77 20.88
CA SER A 434 -6.85 -0.79 22.31
C SER A 434 -5.71 0.14 22.73
N PHE A 435 -4.74 0.38 21.84
CA PHE A 435 -3.60 1.26 22.09
C PHE A 435 -3.91 2.74 21.83
N MET A 436 -4.89 3.03 21.00
CA MET A 436 -5.21 4.39 20.56
C MET A 436 -5.56 5.33 21.70
N SER A 437 -6.31 4.85 22.68
CA SER A 437 -6.67 5.66 23.87
C SER A 437 -5.43 6.04 24.68
N ILE A 438 -4.51 5.09 24.85
CA ILE A 438 -3.25 5.32 25.57
C ILE A 438 -2.34 6.26 24.76
N MET A 439 -2.28 6.12 23.46
CA MET A 439 -1.51 7.03 22.59
C MET A 439 -1.95 8.50 22.75
N LEU A 440 -3.23 8.74 22.97
CA LEU A 440 -3.75 10.09 23.20
C LEU A 440 -3.29 10.72 24.52
N GLU A 441 -2.79 9.94 25.49
CA GLU A 441 -2.22 10.45 26.74
C GLU A 441 -0.81 11.05 26.56
N PHE A 442 -0.10 10.71 25.46
CA PHE A 442 1.20 11.29 25.11
C PHE A 442 1.02 12.73 24.59
N ASP A 443 0.77 13.67 25.49
CA ASP A 443 0.43 15.08 25.18
C ASP A 443 1.61 16.06 25.34
N GLY A 444 2.81 15.55 25.65
CA GLY A 444 4.02 16.34 25.91
C GLY A 444 4.05 16.95 27.31
N LYS A 445 3.09 16.62 28.18
CA LYS A 445 3.02 17.15 29.55
C LYS A 445 3.22 16.06 30.60
N LYS A 446 2.89 14.83 30.26
CA LYS A 446 2.92 13.66 31.15
C LYS A 446 4.16 12.80 30.90
N THR A 447 4.70 12.23 31.98
CA THR A 447 5.68 11.17 31.90
C THR A 447 5.00 9.80 31.73
N LYS A 448 5.77 8.76 31.42
CA LYS A 448 5.23 7.38 31.33
C LYS A 448 4.58 6.94 32.65
N GLU A 449 5.22 7.26 33.77
CA GLU A 449 4.72 6.95 35.12
C GLU A 449 3.36 7.60 35.38
N GLU A 450 3.19 8.87 34.99
CA GLU A 450 1.93 9.60 35.11
C GLU A 450 0.83 9.00 34.22
N ILE A 451 1.18 8.53 33.01
CA ILE A 451 0.23 7.84 32.10
C ILE A 451 -0.20 6.50 32.73
N VAL A 452 0.74 5.71 33.25
CA VAL A 452 0.44 4.46 33.96
C VAL A 452 -0.52 4.70 35.15
N GLU A 453 -0.31 5.75 35.95
CA GLU A 453 -1.20 6.08 37.07
C GLU A 453 -2.61 6.47 36.62
N ILE A 454 -2.76 7.11 35.45
CA ILE A 454 -4.07 7.41 34.85
C ILE A 454 -4.78 6.10 34.50
N ILE A 455 -4.11 5.19 33.79
CA ILE A 455 -4.68 3.91 33.38
C ILE A 455 -5.09 3.09 34.61
N ILE A 456 -4.24 3.04 35.64
CA ILE A 456 -4.56 2.35 36.91
C ILE A 456 -5.81 2.94 37.56
N LYS A 457 -5.98 4.26 37.55
CA LYS A 457 -7.19 4.91 38.12
C LYS A 457 -8.44 4.56 37.34
N GLU A 458 -8.36 4.46 36.03
CA GLU A 458 -9.48 4.05 35.19
C GLU A 458 -9.86 2.56 35.41
N LEU A 459 -8.84 1.70 35.58
CA LEU A 459 -9.04 0.27 35.87
C LEU A 459 -9.52 0.01 37.32
N LYS A 460 -9.12 0.84 38.30
CA LYS A 460 -9.50 0.69 39.71
C LYS A 460 -11.00 0.86 40.00
N ASN A 461 -11.76 1.35 39.05
CA ASN A 461 -13.23 1.26 39.12
C ASN A 461 -13.70 -0.22 39.02
N ASN A 462 -12.80 -1.19 38.79
CA ASN A 462 -13.05 -2.63 38.64
C ASN A 462 -12.23 -3.54 39.59
N ASN A 463 -11.92 -3.10 40.84
CA ASN A 463 -11.27 -3.90 41.88
C ASN A 463 -10.08 -4.77 41.42
N GLU A 464 -8.83 -4.24 41.56
CA GLU A 464 -7.67 -5.08 41.98
C GLU A 464 -6.41 -4.24 42.25
N GLN A 465 -5.81 -4.47 43.45
CA GLN A 465 -4.47 -3.99 43.83
C GLN A 465 -3.48 -5.12 43.53
N ASP A 466 -2.83 -5.12 42.39
CA ASP A 466 -1.73 -6.05 42.13
C ASP A 466 -0.48 -5.29 41.65
N LYS A 467 0.66 -5.56 42.30
CA LYS A 467 1.95 -4.97 41.99
C LYS A 467 2.42 -5.38 40.58
N ASN A 468 2.07 -6.57 40.15
CA ASN A 468 2.35 -7.07 38.81
C ASN A 468 1.62 -6.27 37.71
N ILE A 469 0.43 -5.74 37.99
CA ILE A 469 -0.32 -4.93 37.01
C ILE A 469 0.42 -3.64 36.68
N LYS A 470 1.08 -3.02 37.66
CA LYS A 470 1.82 -1.78 37.43
C LYS A 470 3.03 -1.98 36.50
N GLU A 471 3.76 -3.08 36.66
CA GLU A 471 4.90 -3.45 35.81
C GLU A 471 4.43 -3.75 34.38
N ILE A 472 3.37 -4.56 34.23
CA ILE A 472 2.78 -4.86 32.91
C ILE A 472 2.30 -3.61 32.20
N LEU A 473 1.63 -2.70 32.91
CA LEU A 473 1.17 -1.43 32.33
C LEU A 473 2.31 -0.50 31.96
N TYR A 474 3.41 -0.53 32.75
CA TYR A 474 4.59 0.27 32.42
C TYR A 474 5.23 -0.23 31.12
N GLU A 475 5.42 -1.55 30.98
CA GLU A 475 5.91 -2.17 29.74
C GLU A 475 4.99 -1.87 28.56
N LEU A 476 3.67 -1.92 28.75
CA LEU A 476 2.69 -1.56 27.71
C LEU A 476 2.82 -0.10 27.27
N VAL A 477 2.89 0.84 28.21
CA VAL A 477 3.05 2.28 27.92
C VAL A 477 4.38 2.54 27.23
N GLU A 478 5.45 1.88 27.64
CA GLU A 478 6.77 1.97 27.01
C GLU A 478 6.75 1.42 25.57
N ASN A 479 6.09 0.30 25.33
CA ASN A 479 5.92 -0.27 24.00
C ASN A 479 5.12 0.69 23.09
N ILE A 480 4.06 1.32 23.61
CA ILE A 480 3.28 2.32 22.88
C ILE A 480 4.12 3.57 22.57
N GLU A 481 4.93 4.05 23.51
CA GLU A 481 5.88 5.14 23.27
C GLU A 481 6.86 4.79 22.17
N ASN A 482 7.41 3.57 22.19
CA ASN A 482 8.31 3.08 21.15
C ASN A 482 7.61 3.02 19.78
N ILE A 483 6.34 2.62 19.72
CA ILE A 483 5.54 2.67 18.47
C ILE A 483 5.42 4.12 17.98
N ILE A 484 5.14 5.08 18.87
CA ILE A 484 5.04 6.50 18.51
C ILE A 484 6.38 7.02 17.96
N ILE A 485 7.50 6.68 18.61
CA ILE A 485 8.83 7.15 18.23
C ILE A 485 9.31 6.47 16.94
N SER A 486 9.24 5.15 16.85
CA SER A 486 9.72 4.38 15.70
C SER A 486 8.94 4.69 14.41
N ASN A 487 7.66 5.03 14.54
CA ASN A 487 6.84 5.47 13.41
C ASN A 487 6.86 7.00 13.21
N LEU A 488 7.77 7.71 13.88
CA LEU A 488 7.99 9.15 13.70
C LEU A 488 6.75 10.00 13.94
N MET A 489 5.88 9.57 14.85
CA MET A 489 4.61 10.24 15.17
C MET A 489 4.74 11.29 16.27
N ASN A 490 5.94 11.42 16.88
CA ASN A 490 6.23 12.39 17.95
C ASN A 490 6.79 13.71 17.44
N GLU A 491 6.60 14.78 18.25
CA GLU A 491 7.22 16.10 18.05
C GLU A 491 8.51 16.22 18.85
#